data_3e51879df706e0522e6f650388ce3065
#
_entry.id   3e51879df706e0522e6f650388ce3065
#
_cell.length_a   1.000
_cell.length_b   1.000
_cell.length_c   1.000
_cell.angle_alpha   90.00
_cell.angle_beta   90.00
_cell.angle_gamma   90.00
#
_symmetry.space_group_name_H-M   'P 1'
#
loop_
_entity.id
_entity.type
_entity.pdbx_description
1 polymer ?
#
loop_
_entity_poly.entity_id
_entity_poly.type
_entity_poly.pdbx_seq_one_letter_code
_entity_poly.pdbx_strand_id
1 'polypeptide(L)'
;MSAFKGMEEPTLLSGTDGVGTKLKLAFLMDKHDTVGIDCVAMCVNDVVCAGGEPLFFLDYIACGKNVPEKIATIVKGVAEGCRQSGSALIGGETAEMPGFYPEDEYDLAGFSVGIVDKKDLITGENLCAGDVLIGMASSGVHSNGFSLVRKVFEKELTKEGLNTYYDELGTTLGEALLAPTKIYVKALRNVKEAGVTVKACSHITGGGFYENIPRMLKDGVKAVIRKDSYPVPPVFRLLA
;
A
#
# COMPACT_ATOMS: atom_id res chain seq x y z
N MET A 1 2.35 -26.63 10.99
CA MET A 1 2.75 -25.24 10.71
C MET A 1 4.07 -25.23 9.96
N SER A 2 4.00 -25.27 8.63
CA SER A 2 5.20 -25.30 7.78
C SER A 2 5.95 -23.96 7.75
N ALA A 3 5.27 -22.84 7.98
CA ALA A 3 5.85 -21.51 7.96
C ALA A 3 6.95 -21.27 9.02
N PHE A 4 6.93 -22.00 10.12
CA PHE A 4 7.93 -21.89 11.20
C PHE A 4 9.11 -22.86 11.02
N LYS A 5 9.02 -23.75 10.02
CA LYS A 5 10.02 -24.80 9.84
C LYS A 5 11.36 -24.20 9.39
N GLY A 6 12.41 -24.48 10.16
CA GLY A 6 13.76 -24.02 9.87
C GLY A 6 14.13 -22.67 10.48
N MET A 7 13.22 -22.01 11.21
CA MET A 7 13.51 -20.79 11.97
C MET A 7 14.00 -21.16 13.36
N GLU A 8 14.99 -20.41 13.84
CA GLU A 8 15.55 -20.57 15.18
C GLU A 8 14.74 -19.79 16.22
N GLU A 9 14.37 -18.54 15.89
CA GLU A 9 13.59 -17.66 16.76
C GLU A 9 12.48 -16.98 15.93
N PRO A 10 11.38 -17.71 15.60
CA PRO A 10 10.31 -17.18 14.76
C PRO A 10 9.61 -16.01 15.46
N THR A 11 9.57 -14.88 14.78
CA THR A 11 8.99 -13.62 15.25
C THR A 11 7.80 -13.26 14.39
N LEU A 12 6.66 -12.96 15.00
CA LEU A 12 5.47 -12.47 14.30
C LEU A 12 5.56 -10.95 14.10
N LEU A 13 5.18 -10.53 12.92
CA LEU A 13 5.01 -9.14 12.53
C LEU A 13 3.55 -8.89 12.17
N SER A 14 3.07 -7.67 12.38
CA SER A 14 1.73 -7.31 11.93
C SER A 14 1.72 -5.91 11.33
N GLY A 15 0.86 -5.72 10.33
CA GLY A 15 0.55 -4.43 9.74
C GLY A 15 -0.97 -4.25 9.70
N THR A 16 -1.44 -3.08 10.11
CA THR A 16 -2.85 -2.70 9.99
C THR A 16 -2.93 -1.31 9.38
N ASP A 17 -3.79 -1.14 8.39
CA ASP A 17 -3.98 0.13 7.70
C ASP A 17 -5.34 0.14 7.00
N GLY A 18 -5.77 1.33 6.58
CA GLY A 18 -6.97 1.53 5.78
C GLY A 18 -6.66 2.14 4.42
N VAL A 19 -7.64 2.08 3.50
CA VAL A 19 -7.51 2.72 2.18
C VAL A 19 -7.57 4.24 2.30
N GLY A 20 -8.32 4.75 3.27
CA GLY A 20 -8.42 6.17 3.56
C GLY A 20 -9.19 6.95 2.49
N THR A 21 -8.83 8.24 2.32
CA THR A 21 -9.64 9.18 1.52
C THR A 21 -9.60 8.96 0.01
N LYS A 22 -8.79 8.01 -0.48
CA LYS A 22 -8.87 7.49 -1.86
C LYS A 22 -10.26 6.94 -2.18
N LEU A 23 -10.95 6.36 -1.19
CA LEU A 23 -12.30 5.83 -1.33
C LEU A 23 -13.30 6.85 -1.90
N LYS A 24 -13.12 8.14 -1.61
CA LYS A 24 -13.99 9.18 -2.18
C LYS A 24 -13.96 9.23 -3.72
N LEU A 25 -12.83 8.90 -4.33
CA LEU A 25 -12.72 8.79 -5.79
C LEU A 25 -13.40 7.51 -6.28
N ALA A 26 -13.26 6.41 -5.55
CA ALA A 26 -13.96 5.16 -5.86
C ALA A 26 -15.48 5.35 -5.84
N PHE A 27 -16.01 6.11 -4.90
CA PHE A 27 -17.44 6.45 -4.83
C PHE A 27 -17.87 7.30 -6.02
N LEU A 28 -17.13 8.37 -6.36
CA LEU A 28 -17.44 9.24 -7.49
C LEU A 28 -17.44 8.51 -8.83
N MET A 29 -16.54 7.54 -9.00
CA MET A 29 -16.40 6.76 -10.22
C MET A 29 -17.23 5.48 -10.22
N ASP A 30 -17.87 5.13 -9.11
CA ASP A 30 -18.52 3.82 -8.89
C ASP A 30 -17.58 2.65 -9.27
N LYS A 31 -16.31 2.76 -8.85
CA LYS A 31 -15.24 1.81 -9.18
C LYS A 31 -14.61 1.27 -7.90
N HIS A 32 -14.91 0.03 -7.57
CA HIS A 32 -14.60 -0.59 -6.27
C HIS A 32 -13.65 -1.80 -6.37
N ASP A 33 -13.24 -2.17 -7.57
CA ASP A 33 -12.46 -3.39 -7.85
C ASP A 33 -10.98 -3.29 -7.48
N THR A 34 -10.44 -2.08 -7.31
CA THR A 34 -9.01 -1.86 -7.03
C THR A 34 -8.71 -1.57 -5.57
N VAL A 35 -9.67 -1.01 -4.82
CA VAL A 35 -9.45 -0.55 -3.44
C VAL A 35 -9.14 -1.68 -2.46
N GLY A 36 -9.61 -2.90 -2.74
CA GLY A 36 -9.22 -4.08 -1.97
C GLY A 36 -7.74 -4.42 -2.10
N ILE A 37 -7.14 -4.21 -3.29
CA ILE A 37 -5.71 -4.36 -3.50
C ILE A 37 -4.94 -3.31 -2.68
N ASP A 38 -5.43 -2.06 -2.67
CA ASP A 38 -4.84 -0.99 -1.84
C ASP A 38 -4.81 -1.39 -0.37
N CYS A 39 -5.94 -1.87 0.16
CA CYS A 39 -6.06 -2.30 1.55
C CYS A 39 -5.00 -3.35 1.93
N VAL A 40 -4.86 -4.40 1.10
CA VAL A 40 -3.86 -5.44 1.33
C VAL A 40 -2.44 -4.87 1.21
N ALA A 41 -2.18 -4.08 0.15
CA ALA A 41 -0.85 -3.54 -0.12
C ALA A 41 -0.33 -2.68 1.04
N MET A 42 -1.17 -1.81 1.61
CA MET A 42 -0.78 -0.95 2.73
C MET A 42 -0.30 -1.77 3.93
N CYS A 43 -0.98 -2.87 4.26
CA CYS A 43 -0.63 -3.73 5.38
C CYS A 43 0.59 -4.63 5.09
N VAL A 44 0.61 -5.32 3.94
CA VAL A 44 1.67 -6.31 3.65
C VAL A 44 3.01 -5.66 3.30
N ASN A 45 2.99 -4.44 2.75
CA ASN A 45 4.22 -3.71 2.46
C ASN A 45 4.94 -3.29 3.76
N ASP A 46 4.22 -2.98 4.84
CA ASP A 46 4.82 -2.73 6.14
C ASP A 46 5.46 -4.00 6.72
N VAL A 47 4.78 -5.14 6.61
CA VAL A 47 5.30 -6.43 7.06
C VAL A 47 6.60 -6.77 6.32
N VAL A 48 6.63 -6.61 4.99
CA VAL A 48 7.82 -6.98 4.20
C VAL A 48 8.97 -5.98 4.37
N CYS A 49 8.69 -4.71 4.68
CA CYS A 49 9.72 -3.72 5.02
C CYS A 49 10.52 -4.11 6.27
N ALA A 50 9.90 -4.82 7.21
CA ALA A 50 10.56 -5.36 8.39
C ALA A 50 11.23 -6.73 8.16
N GLY A 51 11.20 -7.25 6.91
CA GLY A 51 11.78 -8.54 6.53
C GLY A 51 10.82 -9.72 6.63
N GLY A 52 9.54 -9.48 6.96
CA GLY A 52 8.55 -10.52 7.17
C GLY A 52 7.94 -11.07 5.88
N GLU A 53 7.56 -12.34 5.94
CA GLU A 53 6.73 -13.00 4.93
C GLU A 53 5.26 -12.93 5.38
N PRO A 54 4.35 -12.27 4.64
CA PRO A 54 2.94 -12.26 4.97
C PRO A 54 2.34 -13.67 4.96
N LEU A 55 1.64 -14.04 6.03
CA LEU A 55 1.01 -15.35 6.20
C LEU A 55 -0.47 -15.31 5.89
N PHE A 56 -1.18 -14.38 6.51
CA PHE A 56 -2.62 -14.24 6.35
C PHE A 56 -3.08 -12.79 6.51
N PHE A 57 -4.29 -12.56 6.03
CA PHE A 57 -4.94 -11.27 6.00
C PHE A 57 -6.39 -11.37 6.48
N LEU A 58 -6.84 -10.33 7.14
CA LEU A 58 -8.23 -10.11 7.56
C LEU A 58 -8.64 -8.70 7.11
N ASP A 59 -9.83 -8.54 6.58
CA ASP A 59 -10.39 -7.24 6.22
C ASP A 59 -11.52 -6.83 7.17
N TYR A 60 -11.77 -5.54 7.24
CA TYR A 60 -12.92 -4.95 7.90
C TYR A 60 -13.58 -3.94 6.96
N ILE A 61 -14.83 -4.20 6.60
CA ILE A 61 -15.64 -3.32 5.75
C ILE A 61 -16.79 -2.77 6.60
N ALA A 62 -16.79 -1.45 6.83
CA ALA A 62 -17.90 -0.76 7.47
C ALA A 62 -18.65 0.05 6.42
N CYS A 63 -19.95 -0.21 6.22
CA CYS A 63 -20.73 0.43 5.14
C CYS A 63 -22.05 1.02 5.67
N GLY A 64 -22.55 2.06 4.99
CA GLY A 64 -23.86 2.63 5.29
C GLY A 64 -24.99 1.67 4.93
N LYS A 65 -24.83 0.94 3.82
CA LYS A 65 -25.74 -0.08 3.34
C LYS A 65 -24.99 -1.26 2.74
N ASN A 66 -25.33 -2.44 3.15
CA ASN A 66 -24.75 -3.66 2.61
C ASN A 66 -25.38 -3.98 1.23
N VAL A 67 -24.65 -3.66 0.16
CA VAL A 67 -24.99 -4.03 -1.21
C VAL A 67 -24.09 -5.21 -1.60
N PRO A 68 -24.62 -6.45 -1.65
CA PRO A 68 -23.81 -7.66 -1.80
C PRO A 68 -22.84 -7.65 -3.00
N GLU A 69 -23.27 -7.12 -4.13
CA GLU A 69 -22.49 -7.06 -5.37
C GLU A 69 -21.30 -6.11 -5.23
N LYS A 70 -21.49 -4.97 -4.54
CA LYS A 70 -20.44 -4.01 -4.24
C LYS A 70 -19.43 -4.61 -3.27
N ILE A 71 -19.91 -5.21 -2.18
CA ILE A 71 -19.05 -5.89 -1.19
C ILE A 71 -18.26 -7.02 -1.84
N ALA A 72 -18.90 -7.85 -2.65
CA ALA A 72 -18.21 -8.92 -3.40
C ALA A 72 -17.09 -8.36 -4.31
N THR A 73 -17.30 -7.22 -4.95
CA THR A 73 -16.31 -6.56 -5.78
C THR A 73 -15.11 -6.08 -4.95
N ILE A 74 -15.36 -5.48 -3.79
CA ILE A 74 -14.30 -5.04 -2.86
C ILE A 74 -13.48 -6.26 -2.39
N VAL A 75 -14.17 -7.31 -1.89
CA VAL A 75 -13.51 -8.53 -1.38
C VAL A 75 -12.74 -9.26 -2.49
N LYS A 76 -13.21 -9.23 -3.75
CA LYS A 76 -12.44 -9.73 -4.89
C LYS A 76 -11.11 -8.98 -5.04
N GLY A 77 -11.10 -7.66 -4.85
CA GLY A 77 -9.87 -6.87 -4.82
C GLY A 77 -8.95 -7.27 -3.66
N VAL A 78 -9.50 -7.50 -2.46
CA VAL A 78 -8.74 -8.01 -1.29
C VAL A 78 -8.14 -9.38 -1.60
N ALA A 79 -8.91 -10.31 -2.16
CA ALA A 79 -8.42 -11.63 -2.55
C ALA A 79 -7.29 -11.55 -3.59
N GLU A 80 -7.41 -10.65 -4.57
CA GLU A 80 -6.35 -10.41 -5.56
C GLU A 80 -5.07 -9.87 -4.90
N GLY A 81 -5.18 -8.91 -3.97
CA GLY A 81 -4.06 -8.41 -3.19
C GLY A 81 -3.37 -9.52 -2.38
N CYS A 82 -4.16 -10.38 -1.73
CA CYS A 82 -3.65 -11.56 -1.02
C CYS A 82 -2.94 -12.53 -1.96
N ARG A 83 -3.48 -12.78 -3.15
CA ARG A 83 -2.83 -13.61 -4.17
C ARG A 83 -1.48 -13.02 -4.62
N GLN A 84 -1.40 -11.70 -4.80
CA GLN A 84 -0.15 -11.01 -5.17
C GLN A 84 0.90 -11.08 -4.08
N SER A 85 0.50 -10.92 -2.82
CA SER A 85 1.41 -11.00 -1.66
C SER A 85 1.76 -12.44 -1.26
N GLY A 86 0.98 -13.43 -1.71
CA GLY A 86 1.13 -14.82 -1.30
C GLY A 86 0.58 -15.11 0.11
N SER A 87 -0.23 -14.20 0.67
CA SER A 87 -0.91 -14.39 1.94
C SER A 87 -2.28 -15.06 1.75
N ALA A 88 -2.78 -15.70 2.80
CA ALA A 88 -4.10 -16.31 2.81
C ALA A 88 -5.15 -15.30 3.33
N LEU A 89 -6.21 -15.05 2.55
CA LEU A 89 -7.41 -14.38 3.08
C LEU A 89 -8.18 -15.40 3.92
N ILE A 90 -8.14 -15.27 5.24
CA ILE A 90 -8.69 -16.28 6.16
C ILE A 90 -10.03 -15.87 6.79
N GLY A 91 -10.47 -14.64 6.57
CA GLY A 91 -11.71 -14.09 7.10
C GLY A 91 -11.71 -12.59 7.04
N GLY A 92 -12.70 -12.01 7.70
CA GLY A 92 -12.92 -10.57 7.81
C GLY A 92 -14.25 -10.30 8.46
N GLU A 93 -14.66 -9.04 8.46
CA GLU A 93 -15.94 -8.58 8.99
C GLU A 93 -16.56 -7.58 8.01
N THR A 94 -17.88 -7.69 7.82
CA THR A 94 -18.68 -6.68 7.12
C THR A 94 -19.77 -6.17 8.04
N ALA A 95 -19.69 -4.90 8.42
CA ALA A 95 -20.62 -4.26 9.31
C ALA A 95 -21.48 -3.23 8.56
N GLU A 96 -22.80 -3.45 8.51
CA GLU A 96 -23.74 -2.42 8.08
C GLU A 96 -24.01 -1.47 9.25
N MET A 97 -23.76 -0.18 9.02
CA MET A 97 -23.84 0.88 10.04
C MET A 97 -24.73 2.03 9.56
N PRO A 98 -26.04 1.82 9.49
CA PRO A 98 -26.99 2.82 8.98
C PRO A 98 -26.97 4.07 9.87
N GLY A 99 -26.93 5.24 9.23
CA GLY A 99 -26.86 6.52 9.93
C GLY A 99 -25.47 6.92 10.41
N PHE A 100 -24.48 6.02 10.37
CA PHE A 100 -23.07 6.34 10.63
C PHE A 100 -22.31 6.67 9.34
N TYR A 101 -22.50 5.86 8.31
CA TYR A 101 -22.04 6.14 6.94
C TYR A 101 -23.23 6.49 6.04
N PRO A 102 -23.05 7.34 5.01
CA PRO A 102 -23.98 7.45 3.90
C PRO A 102 -24.23 6.07 3.26
N GLU A 103 -25.43 5.85 2.69
CA GLU A 103 -25.81 4.54 2.14
C GLU A 103 -24.87 4.02 1.02
N ASP A 104 -24.27 4.92 0.25
CA ASP A 104 -23.37 4.62 -0.86
C ASP A 104 -21.89 4.58 -0.48
N GLU A 105 -21.56 4.93 0.77
CA GLU A 105 -20.19 5.00 1.28
C GLU A 105 -19.83 3.82 2.20
N TYR A 106 -18.54 3.55 2.29
CA TYR A 106 -17.96 2.56 3.18
C TYR A 106 -16.54 2.98 3.60
N ASP A 107 -16.05 2.36 4.65
CA ASP A 107 -14.63 2.33 4.99
C ASP A 107 -14.09 0.92 4.82
N LEU A 108 -12.78 0.82 4.51
CA LEU A 108 -12.09 -0.44 4.28
C LEU A 108 -10.73 -0.40 4.94
N ALA A 109 -10.54 -1.30 5.89
CA ALA A 109 -9.28 -1.50 6.59
C ALA A 109 -8.87 -2.96 6.57
N GLY A 110 -7.60 -3.23 6.85
CA GLY A 110 -7.06 -4.57 6.87
C GLY A 110 -6.06 -4.80 7.99
N PHE A 111 -5.81 -6.08 8.24
CA PHE A 111 -4.83 -6.55 9.19
C PHE A 111 -4.08 -7.73 8.58
N SER A 112 -2.77 -7.58 8.46
CA SER A 112 -1.87 -8.63 7.99
C SER A 112 -1.01 -9.14 9.13
N VAL A 113 -0.80 -10.46 9.17
CA VAL A 113 0.21 -11.08 10.02
C VAL A 113 1.25 -11.74 9.13
N GLY A 114 2.50 -11.50 9.45
CA GLY A 114 3.65 -12.11 8.81
C GLY A 114 4.61 -12.75 9.82
N ILE A 115 5.62 -13.41 9.31
CA ILE A 115 6.62 -14.10 10.09
C ILE A 115 8.02 -13.84 9.55
N VAL A 116 8.99 -13.80 10.43
CA VAL A 116 10.42 -13.70 10.12
C VAL A 116 11.21 -14.44 11.17
N ASP A 117 12.36 -15.02 10.81
CA ASP A 117 13.33 -15.40 11.84
C ASP A 117 13.96 -14.12 12.41
N LYS A 118 14.07 -13.98 13.72
CA LYS A 118 14.56 -12.77 14.40
C LYS A 118 15.91 -12.29 13.87
N LYS A 119 16.79 -13.19 13.47
CA LYS A 119 18.09 -12.87 12.87
C LYS A 119 17.98 -12.20 11.49
N ASP A 120 16.84 -12.38 10.81
CA ASP A 120 16.55 -11.84 9.46
C ASP A 120 15.72 -10.54 9.50
N LEU A 121 15.43 -10.01 10.70
CA LEU A 121 14.72 -8.73 10.84
C LEU A 121 15.51 -7.60 10.17
N ILE A 122 14.81 -6.78 9.40
CA ILE A 122 15.37 -5.57 8.79
C ILE A 122 15.19 -4.41 9.77
N THR A 123 16.24 -4.05 10.50
CA THR A 123 16.17 -3.06 11.59
C THR A 123 16.89 -1.75 11.29
N GLY A 124 17.75 -1.70 10.27
CA GLY A 124 18.59 -0.54 9.98
C GLY A 124 19.89 -0.47 10.83
N GLU A 125 20.07 -1.34 11.81
CA GLU A 125 21.24 -1.28 12.71
C GLU A 125 22.58 -1.43 11.99
N ASN A 126 22.61 -2.17 10.88
CA ASN A 126 23.81 -2.45 10.09
C ASN A 126 24.07 -1.40 8.98
N LEU A 127 23.29 -0.33 8.93
CA LEU A 127 23.52 0.76 7.97
C LEU A 127 24.87 1.46 8.25
N CYS A 128 25.58 1.78 7.18
CA CYS A 128 26.83 2.55 7.26
C CYS A 128 26.98 3.53 6.08
N ALA A 129 27.90 4.48 6.24
CA ALA A 129 28.24 5.38 5.17
C ALA A 129 28.79 4.60 3.96
N GLY A 130 28.32 4.92 2.77
CA GLY A 130 28.64 4.20 1.53
C GLY A 130 27.59 3.18 1.10
N ASP A 131 26.63 2.85 1.94
CA ASP A 131 25.46 2.04 1.51
C ASP A 131 24.65 2.77 0.44
N VAL A 132 24.02 2.02 -0.46
CA VAL A 132 23.29 2.54 -1.60
C VAL A 132 21.79 2.45 -1.36
N LEU A 133 21.08 3.56 -1.62
CA LEU A 133 19.61 3.58 -1.64
C LEU A 133 19.13 3.14 -3.03
N ILE A 134 18.24 2.16 -3.03
CA ILE A 134 17.56 1.69 -4.26
C ILE A 134 16.07 2.01 -4.13
N GLY A 135 15.56 2.83 -5.04
CA GLY A 135 14.14 3.14 -5.14
C GLY A 135 13.40 2.07 -5.94
N MET A 136 12.30 1.58 -5.39
CA MET A 136 11.36 0.70 -6.09
C MET A 136 10.19 1.55 -6.59
N ALA A 137 9.97 1.57 -7.91
CA ALA A 137 8.96 2.42 -8.54
C ALA A 137 7.55 2.12 -8.05
N SER A 138 6.76 3.17 -7.81
CA SER A 138 5.33 3.09 -7.52
C SER A 138 4.50 2.85 -8.79
N SER A 139 3.23 2.50 -8.61
CA SER A 139 2.21 2.46 -9.67
C SER A 139 1.50 3.81 -9.87
N GLY A 140 1.82 4.80 -9.07
CA GLY A 140 1.18 6.11 -9.02
C GLY A 140 1.15 6.64 -7.59
N VAL A 141 0.07 7.32 -7.22
CA VAL A 141 -0.10 7.94 -5.90
C VAL A 141 -0.27 6.89 -4.78
N HIS A 142 -0.63 5.65 -5.14
CA HIS A 142 -0.97 4.57 -4.21
C HIS A 142 -2.23 4.89 -3.39
N SER A 143 -2.16 4.81 -2.05
CA SER A 143 -3.27 5.15 -1.15
C SER A 143 -2.94 6.29 -0.19
N ASN A 144 -1.88 7.06 -0.46
CA ASN A 144 -1.44 8.13 0.42
C ASN A 144 -1.59 9.51 -0.22
N GLY A 145 -1.73 10.54 0.61
CA GLY A 145 -1.79 11.93 0.16
C GLY A 145 -3.10 12.34 -0.53
N PHE A 146 -4.15 11.53 -0.50
CA PHE A 146 -5.41 11.81 -1.19
C PHE A 146 -6.18 13.02 -0.67
N SER A 147 -5.93 13.48 0.53
CA SER A 147 -6.46 14.77 1.01
C SER A 147 -5.90 15.92 0.17
N LEU A 148 -4.60 15.90 -0.15
CA LEU A 148 -3.96 16.88 -1.02
C LEU A 148 -4.40 16.70 -2.48
N VAL A 149 -4.39 15.46 -3.00
CA VAL A 149 -4.88 15.14 -4.36
C VAL A 149 -6.27 15.72 -4.59
N ARG A 150 -7.19 15.50 -3.65
CA ARG A 150 -8.55 16.02 -3.72
C ARG A 150 -8.62 17.54 -3.64
N LYS A 151 -7.68 18.19 -2.97
CA LYS A 151 -7.61 19.65 -2.94
C LYS A 151 -7.06 20.23 -4.25
N VAL A 152 -6.04 19.59 -4.82
CA VAL A 152 -5.43 20.01 -6.11
C VAL A 152 -6.44 19.88 -7.25
N PHE A 153 -7.14 18.76 -7.32
CA PHE A 153 -8.12 18.46 -8.36
C PHE A 153 -9.57 18.76 -7.94
N GLU A 154 -9.80 19.72 -7.04
CA GLU A 154 -11.13 20.01 -6.50
C GLU A 154 -12.19 20.28 -7.59
N LYS A 155 -11.80 20.92 -8.68
CA LYS A 155 -12.68 21.24 -9.83
C LYS A 155 -12.95 20.02 -10.71
N GLU A 156 -12.00 19.09 -10.78
CA GLU A 156 -12.05 17.86 -11.56
C GLU A 156 -12.70 16.69 -10.78
N LEU A 157 -13.03 16.88 -9.49
CA LEU A 157 -13.70 15.86 -8.67
C LEU A 157 -15.19 15.73 -8.99
N THR A 158 -15.48 15.57 -10.26
CA THR A 158 -16.79 15.20 -10.80
C THR A 158 -16.63 13.94 -11.63
N LYS A 159 -17.74 13.28 -11.94
CA LYS A 159 -17.69 12.08 -12.79
C LYS A 159 -17.10 12.40 -14.17
N GLU A 160 -17.45 13.55 -14.73
CA GLU A 160 -16.94 14.03 -16.02
C GLU A 160 -15.45 14.37 -15.94
N GLY A 161 -15.03 15.12 -14.92
CA GLY A 161 -13.63 15.52 -14.74
C GLY A 161 -12.70 14.33 -14.53
N LEU A 162 -13.11 13.35 -13.72
CA LEU A 162 -12.34 12.12 -13.50
C LEU A 162 -12.28 11.23 -14.76
N ASN A 163 -13.26 11.28 -15.65
CA ASN A 163 -13.24 10.59 -16.93
C ASN A 163 -12.52 11.36 -18.06
N THR A 164 -12.01 12.55 -17.77
CA THR A 164 -11.20 13.31 -18.74
C THR A 164 -9.87 12.58 -18.99
N TYR A 165 -9.59 12.36 -20.28
CA TYR A 165 -8.33 11.74 -20.71
C TYR A 165 -7.20 12.78 -20.71
N TYR A 166 -6.05 12.39 -20.21
CA TYR A 166 -4.83 13.20 -20.20
C TYR A 166 -3.75 12.48 -21.01
N ASP A 167 -3.30 13.10 -22.09
CA ASP A 167 -2.26 12.53 -22.97
C ASP A 167 -0.99 12.19 -22.19
N GLU A 168 -0.62 13.04 -21.24
CA GLU A 168 0.56 12.86 -20.37
C GLU A 168 0.47 11.63 -19.47
N LEU A 169 -0.75 11.24 -19.08
CA LEU A 169 -1.00 10.05 -18.28
C LEU A 169 -1.18 8.79 -19.14
N GLY A 170 -1.58 8.96 -20.40
CA GLY A 170 -1.98 7.88 -21.28
C GLY A 170 -3.29 7.19 -20.86
N THR A 171 -4.07 7.84 -19.98
CA THR A 171 -5.33 7.32 -19.44
C THR A 171 -6.18 8.46 -18.86
N THR A 172 -7.35 8.14 -18.29
CA THR A 172 -8.17 9.14 -17.61
C THR A 172 -7.58 9.51 -16.25
N LEU A 173 -7.91 10.71 -15.76
CA LEU A 173 -7.47 11.17 -14.44
C LEU A 173 -7.89 10.19 -13.33
N GLY A 174 -9.14 9.74 -13.37
CA GLY A 174 -9.67 8.81 -12.38
C GLY A 174 -8.96 7.46 -12.39
N GLU A 175 -8.67 6.89 -13.56
CA GLU A 175 -7.92 5.64 -13.67
C GLU A 175 -6.49 5.79 -13.14
N ALA A 176 -5.80 6.89 -13.46
CA ALA A 176 -4.48 7.17 -12.94
C ALA A 176 -4.46 7.31 -11.41
N LEU A 177 -5.46 7.99 -10.84
CA LEU A 177 -5.58 8.19 -9.39
C LEU A 177 -6.08 6.94 -8.66
N LEU A 178 -6.91 6.09 -9.29
CA LEU A 178 -7.38 4.82 -8.73
C LEU A 178 -6.43 3.65 -9.02
N ALA A 179 -5.32 3.87 -9.72
CA ALA A 179 -4.30 2.81 -9.89
C ALA A 179 -3.98 2.18 -8.52
N PRO A 180 -4.07 0.83 -8.40
CA PRO A 180 -3.89 0.18 -7.11
C PRO A 180 -2.45 0.30 -6.62
N THR A 181 -2.30 0.35 -5.31
CA THR A 181 -1.01 0.33 -4.62
C THR A 181 -0.23 -0.93 -5.00
N LYS A 182 1.02 -0.75 -5.39
CA LYS A 182 1.89 -1.86 -5.75
C LYS A 182 2.28 -2.68 -4.54
N ILE A 183 2.20 -4.00 -4.66
CA ILE A 183 2.63 -4.95 -3.65
C ILE A 183 4.08 -5.37 -3.94
N TYR A 184 4.98 -5.12 -3.00
CA TYR A 184 6.42 -5.34 -3.17
C TYR A 184 6.94 -6.66 -2.60
N VAL A 185 6.07 -7.49 -2.01
CA VAL A 185 6.44 -8.75 -1.33
C VAL A 185 7.31 -9.64 -2.21
N LYS A 186 6.87 -9.93 -3.44
CA LYS A 186 7.63 -10.80 -4.37
C LYS A 186 8.97 -10.18 -4.77
N ALA A 187 9.02 -8.86 -4.94
CA ALA A 187 10.25 -8.19 -5.33
C ALA A 187 11.31 -8.29 -4.23
N LEU A 188 10.94 -8.02 -2.96
CA LEU A 188 11.86 -8.13 -1.84
C LEU A 188 12.24 -9.59 -1.54
N ARG A 189 11.30 -10.54 -1.71
CA ARG A 189 11.61 -11.97 -1.64
C ARG A 189 12.68 -12.36 -2.66
N ASN A 190 12.53 -11.97 -3.93
CA ASN A 190 13.51 -12.26 -4.96
C ASN A 190 14.89 -11.65 -4.67
N VAL A 191 14.94 -10.45 -4.08
CA VAL A 191 16.19 -9.83 -3.64
C VAL A 191 16.86 -10.68 -2.55
N LYS A 192 16.10 -11.16 -1.57
CA LYS A 192 16.59 -12.05 -0.50
C LYS A 192 17.07 -13.39 -1.08
N GLU A 193 16.29 -14.01 -1.96
CA GLU A 193 16.64 -15.28 -2.64
C GLU A 193 17.89 -15.16 -3.53
N ALA A 194 18.14 -13.99 -4.09
CA ALA A 194 19.37 -13.68 -4.83
C ALA A 194 20.61 -13.48 -3.91
N GLY A 195 20.46 -13.64 -2.59
CA GLY A 195 21.54 -13.50 -1.62
C GLY A 195 21.93 -12.05 -1.31
N VAL A 196 21.10 -11.08 -1.69
CA VAL A 196 21.34 -9.66 -1.38
C VAL A 196 20.81 -9.34 0.01
N THR A 197 21.67 -8.80 0.86
CA THR A 197 21.27 -8.34 2.20
C THR A 197 20.64 -6.95 2.13
N VAL A 198 19.36 -6.87 2.49
CA VAL A 198 18.65 -5.59 2.69
C VAL A 198 18.90 -5.15 4.14
N LYS A 199 19.69 -4.08 4.33
CA LYS A 199 20.04 -3.59 5.68
C LYS A 199 18.92 -2.77 6.32
N ALA A 200 18.17 -2.04 5.49
CA ALA A 200 17.04 -1.21 5.91
C ALA A 200 16.03 -1.10 4.78
N CYS A 201 14.78 -0.88 5.11
CA CYS A 201 13.72 -0.67 4.14
C CYS A 201 12.78 0.42 4.65
N SER A 202 12.26 1.24 3.74
CA SER A 202 11.29 2.28 4.07
C SER A 202 10.09 2.19 3.13
N HIS A 203 8.91 1.99 3.70
CA HIS A 203 7.65 2.14 2.99
C HIS A 203 7.31 3.63 2.89
N ILE A 204 7.34 4.18 1.68
CA ILE A 204 7.07 5.60 1.46
C ILE A 204 5.55 5.82 1.42
N THR A 205 5.02 6.38 2.50
CA THR A 205 3.61 6.68 2.73
C THR A 205 3.41 8.19 2.95
N GLY A 206 2.43 8.59 3.76
CA GLY A 206 2.21 9.99 4.14
C GLY A 206 3.48 10.65 4.68
N GLY A 207 3.73 11.91 4.29
CA GLY A 207 4.96 12.63 4.62
C GLY A 207 6.14 12.39 3.65
N GLY A 208 6.00 11.42 2.71
CA GLY A 208 6.97 11.17 1.64
C GLY A 208 8.37 10.80 2.16
N PHE A 209 9.39 11.16 1.41
CA PHE A 209 10.78 10.84 1.74
C PHE A 209 11.24 11.43 3.08
N TYR A 210 10.80 12.65 3.38
CA TYR A 210 11.27 13.38 4.56
C TYR A 210 10.82 12.76 5.89
N GLU A 211 9.65 12.14 5.93
CA GLU A 211 9.12 11.54 7.15
C GLU A 211 9.36 10.03 7.23
N ASN A 212 9.43 9.33 6.10
CA ASN A 212 9.54 7.87 6.11
C ASN A 212 10.98 7.38 6.09
N ILE A 213 11.87 7.97 5.28
CA ILE A 213 13.26 7.52 5.19
C ILE A 213 14.00 7.64 6.53
N PRO A 214 13.85 8.74 7.31
CA PRO A 214 14.53 8.85 8.61
C PRO A 214 14.20 7.71 9.59
N ARG A 215 13.00 7.11 9.50
CA ARG A 215 12.59 6.01 10.41
C ARG A 215 13.45 4.76 10.29
N MET A 216 14.09 4.53 9.13
CA MET A 216 14.98 3.40 8.91
C MET A 216 16.45 3.72 9.20
N LEU A 217 16.79 4.99 9.43
CA LEU A 217 18.17 5.41 9.64
C LEU A 217 18.55 5.32 11.11
N LYS A 218 19.78 4.93 11.38
CA LYS A 218 20.37 5.02 12.70
C LYS A 218 21.10 6.36 12.91
N ASP A 219 21.44 6.67 14.13
CA ASP A 219 22.21 7.86 14.48
C ASP A 219 23.54 7.94 13.71
N GLY A 220 23.89 9.13 13.28
CA GLY A 220 25.13 9.41 12.56
C GLY A 220 25.14 9.10 11.08
N VAL A 221 24.04 8.57 10.51
CA VAL A 221 23.88 8.37 9.06
C VAL A 221 22.77 9.25 8.50
N LYS A 222 22.92 9.66 7.24
CA LYS A 222 21.90 10.40 6.51
C LYS A 222 21.69 9.81 5.11
N ALA A 223 20.47 9.89 4.60
CA ALA A 223 20.16 9.59 3.22
C ALA A 223 20.48 10.81 2.33
N VAL A 224 21.12 10.58 1.21
CA VAL A 224 21.37 11.59 0.17
C VAL A 224 20.70 11.14 -1.11
N ILE A 225 19.63 11.81 -1.50
CA ILE A 225 18.86 11.52 -2.71
C ILE A 225 19.07 12.66 -3.70
N ARG A 226 19.52 12.34 -4.91
CA ARG A 226 19.66 13.31 -5.98
C ARG A 226 18.33 13.41 -6.73
N LYS A 227 17.80 14.62 -6.89
CA LYS A 227 16.48 14.88 -7.47
C LYS A 227 16.27 14.21 -8.84
N ASP A 228 17.30 14.17 -9.67
CA ASP A 228 17.22 13.65 -11.05
C ASP A 228 17.72 12.20 -11.19
N SER A 229 17.89 11.48 -10.06
CA SER A 229 18.41 10.10 -10.08
C SER A 229 17.33 9.03 -10.24
N TYR A 230 16.07 9.41 -10.34
CA TYR A 230 14.94 8.49 -10.51
C TYR A 230 13.84 9.10 -11.39
N PRO A 231 13.09 8.28 -12.13
CA PRO A 231 11.97 8.76 -12.93
C PRO A 231 10.80 9.21 -12.04
N VAL A 232 10.20 10.33 -12.40
CA VAL A 232 8.99 10.86 -11.75
C VAL A 232 7.80 10.55 -12.65
N PRO A 233 6.84 9.71 -12.21
CA PRO A 233 5.63 9.42 -12.97
C PRO A 233 4.84 10.70 -13.31
N PRO A 234 4.19 10.78 -14.49
CA PRO A 234 3.50 11.99 -14.94
C PRO A 234 2.45 12.52 -13.96
N VAL A 235 1.74 11.65 -13.26
CA VAL A 235 0.73 12.03 -12.26
C VAL A 235 1.28 12.97 -11.19
N PHE A 236 2.54 12.81 -10.78
CA PHE A 236 3.17 13.69 -9.80
C PHE A 236 3.54 15.06 -10.36
N ARG A 237 3.74 15.17 -11.68
CA ARG A 237 3.96 16.47 -12.35
C ARG A 237 2.66 17.26 -12.43
N LEU A 238 1.53 16.57 -12.59
CA LEU A 238 0.21 17.20 -12.57
C LEU A 238 -0.20 17.66 -11.17
N LEU A 239 0.34 17.01 -10.12
CA LEU A 239 0.08 17.35 -8.72
C LEU A 239 0.98 18.49 -8.19
N ALA A 240 2.06 18.85 -8.90
CA ALA A 240 3.04 19.85 -8.48
C ALA A 240 2.67 21.25 -8.95
#